data_f78a62c588c69439303cf88eb4736b56
#
_entry.id   f78a62c588c69439303cf88eb4736b56
#
_cell.length_a   1.000
_cell.length_b   1.000
_cell.length_c   1.000
_cell.angle_alpha   90.00
_cell.angle_beta   90.00
_cell.angle_gamma   90.00
#
_symmetry.space_group_name_H-M   'P 1'
#
loop_
_entity.id
_entity.type
_entity.pdbx_description
1 polymer ?
#
loop_
_entity_poly.entity_id
_entity_poly.type
_entity_poly.pdbx_seq_one_letter_code
_entity_poly.pdbx_strand_id
1 'polypeptide(L)'
;MKERNGLRSAKVVGTGLAFIIFPSVFLFAFATHPNLLNPHFLGPEQLILRAHHARLLQFGHALVTLNAALLVVVALHFMKLLENGTAAWAGFIGGSLAVLGALMLAADKGALCLSMSAFDTLPDHEFSAMMPGLLAMFAKKGWVVLVWGMLLLPIGFGIQAIALLKTQAISRWQSTLFLVGVLFVGVPDGVEIVNLTASVLLTVAFVPYGIRLITERSQVALLNSLSTGRNTAA
;
A
#
# COMPACT_ATOMS: atom_id res chain seq x y z
N MET A 1 -19.76 16.79 23.63
CA MET A 1 -19.13 17.58 22.53
C MET A 1 -17.62 17.41 22.47
N LYS A 2 -16.88 17.43 23.56
CA LYS A 2 -15.40 17.26 23.65
C LYS A 2 -14.93 15.88 23.11
N GLU A 3 -15.63 14.82 23.42
CA GLU A 3 -15.31 13.43 23.01
C GLU A 3 -15.45 13.22 21.49
N ARG A 4 -16.50 13.76 20.86
CA ARG A 4 -16.69 13.72 19.41
C ARG A 4 -15.57 14.46 18.65
N ASN A 5 -15.03 15.53 19.20
CA ASN A 5 -13.91 16.26 18.62
C ASN A 5 -12.61 15.46 18.72
N GLY A 6 -12.37 14.74 19.82
CA GLY A 6 -11.23 13.84 20.00
C GLY A 6 -11.21 12.72 18.97
N LEU A 7 -12.31 12.00 18.81
CA LEU A 7 -12.45 10.92 17.83
C LEU A 7 -12.23 11.40 16.39
N ARG A 8 -12.81 12.56 16.04
CA ARG A 8 -12.63 13.17 14.72
C ARG A 8 -11.17 13.53 14.46
N SER A 9 -10.48 14.05 15.47
CA SER A 9 -9.05 14.35 15.38
C SER A 9 -8.22 13.08 15.16
N ALA A 10 -8.45 12.03 15.96
CA ALA A 10 -7.75 10.75 15.83
C ALA A 10 -7.92 10.13 14.44
N LYS A 11 -9.13 10.19 13.87
CA LYS A 11 -9.39 9.68 12.49
C LYS A 11 -8.56 10.44 11.45
N VAL A 12 -8.49 11.77 11.53
CA VAL A 12 -7.74 12.57 10.55
C VAL A 12 -6.24 12.32 10.68
N VAL A 13 -5.72 12.29 11.91
CA VAL A 13 -4.30 11.98 12.16
C VAL A 13 -3.97 10.56 11.69
N GLY A 14 -4.80 9.57 12.03
CA GLY A 14 -4.60 8.19 11.59
C GLY A 14 -4.62 8.03 10.06
N THR A 15 -5.53 8.75 9.39
CA THR A 15 -5.56 8.80 7.92
C THR A 15 -4.29 9.45 7.36
N GLY A 16 -3.87 10.58 7.90
CA GLY A 16 -2.64 11.25 7.47
C GLY A 16 -1.40 10.37 7.66
N LEU A 17 -1.30 9.68 8.79
CA LEU A 17 -0.24 8.69 9.04
C LEU A 17 -0.29 7.53 8.04
N ALA A 18 -1.48 7.04 7.68
CA ALA A 18 -1.61 6.01 6.66
C ALA A 18 -1.00 6.45 5.33
N PHE A 19 -1.25 7.69 4.89
CA PHE A 19 -0.67 8.25 3.67
C PHE A 19 0.85 8.46 3.73
N ILE A 20 1.43 8.61 4.90
CA ILE A 20 2.88 8.73 5.08
C ILE A 20 3.53 7.34 5.13
N ILE A 21 2.97 6.44 5.92
CA ILE A 21 3.59 5.16 6.24
C ILE A 21 3.48 4.17 5.07
N PHE A 22 2.30 4.07 4.40
CA PHE A 22 2.12 3.02 3.39
C PHE A 22 3.12 3.12 2.23
N PRO A 23 3.37 4.29 1.62
CA PRO A 23 4.34 4.36 0.53
C PRO A 23 5.79 4.23 1.01
N SER A 24 6.08 4.66 2.25
CA SER A 24 7.39 4.49 2.86
C SER A 24 7.73 3.01 3.11
N VAL A 25 6.74 2.21 3.51
CA VAL A 25 6.89 0.76 3.66
C VAL A 25 7.14 0.10 2.30
N PHE A 26 6.42 0.48 1.25
CA PHE A 26 6.69 -0.03 -0.09
C PHE A 26 8.08 0.36 -0.58
N LEU A 27 8.48 1.62 -0.37
CA LEU A 27 9.81 2.09 -0.72
C LEU A 27 10.90 1.27 -0.03
N PHE A 28 10.76 1.02 1.27
CA PHE A 28 11.68 0.17 2.03
C PHE A 28 11.69 -1.27 1.50
N ALA A 29 10.50 -1.88 1.34
CA ALA A 29 10.38 -3.27 0.93
C ALA A 29 11.03 -3.51 -0.45
N PHE A 30 10.80 -2.62 -1.43
CA PHE A 30 11.41 -2.76 -2.75
C PHE A 30 12.89 -2.38 -2.77
N ALA A 31 13.32 -1.40 -1.96
CA ALA A 31 14.74 -1.05 -1.86
C ALA A 31 15.60 -2.16 -1.24
N THR A 32 15.00 -3.04 -0.43
CA THR A 32 15.69 -4.17 0.20
C THR A 32 15.69 -5.45 -0.63
N HIS A 33 15.09 -5.42 -1.82
CA HIS A 33 15.08 -6.57 -2.72
C HIS A 33 16.48 -6.90 -3.24
N PRO A 34 16.91 -8.16 -3.15
CA PRO A 34 18.18 -8.57 -3.75
C PRO A 34 18.07 -8.40 -5.28
N ASN A 35 19.11 -7.87 -5.92
CA ASN A 35 19.15 -7.56 -7.36
C ASN A 35 18.26 -6.40 -7.83
N LEU A 36 18.06 -5.42 -7.02
CA LEU A 36 17.30 -4.23 -7.35
C LEU A 36 17.66 -3.63 -8.73
N LEU A 37 18.92 -3.62 -9.09
CA LEU A 37 19.42 -3.04 -10.33
C LEU A 37 19.47 -4.01 -11.51
N ASN A 38 19.03 -5.26 -11.34
CA ASN A 38 19.01 -6.20 -12.44
C ASN A 38 17.75 -5.97 -13.32
N PRO A 39 17.90 -5.57 -14.58
CA PRO A 39 16.77 -5.34 -15.46
C PRO A 39 16.16 -6.63 -16.04
N HIS A 40 16.77 -7.79 -15.79
CA HIS A 40 16.30 -9.05 -16.32
C HIS A 40 15.18 -9.65 -15.48
N PHE A 41 14.17 -10.13 -16.14
CA PHE A 41 13.06 -10.85 -15.52
C PHE A 41 13.56 -12.14 -14.86
N LEU A 42 13.26 -12.32 -13.58
CA LEU A 42 13.67 -13.50 -12.84
C LEU A 42 12.60 -14.59 -12.90
N GLY A 43 13.04 -15.81 -13.22
CA GLY A 43 12.17 -16.98 -13.13
C GLY A 43 11.87 -17.37 -11.68
N PRO A 44 10.80 -18.18 -11.44
CA PRO A 44 10.40 -18.59 -10.09
C PRO A 44 11.51 -19.24 -9.27
N GLU A 45 12.34 -20.09 -9.87
CA GLU A 45 13.47 -20.73 -9.19
C GLU A 45 14.51 -19.73 -8.71
N GLN A 46 14.85 -18.75 -9.55
CA GLN A 46 15.78 -17.67 -9.18
C GLN A 46 15.23 -16.80 -8.06
N LEU A 47 13.92 -16.53 -8.05
CA LEU A 47 13.27 -15.79 -6.98
C LEU A 47 13.33 -16.54 -5.65
N ILE A 48 13.08 -17.86 -5.67
CA ILE A 48 13.15 -18.73 -4.48
C ILE A 48 14.57 -18.72 -3.90
N LEU A 49 15.58 -18.99 -4.74
CA LEU A 49 16.98 -19.05 -4.31
C LEU A 49 17.46 -17.70 -3.72
N ARG A 50 16.94 -16.59 -4.22
CA ARG A 50 17.25 -15.26 -3.69
C ARG A 50 16.49 -14.89 -2.43
N ALA A 51 15.28 -15.43 -2.26
CA ALA A 51 14.50 -15.25 -1.05
C ALA A 51 15.03 -16.09 0.13
N HIS A 52 15.74 -17.19 -0.18
CA HIS A 52 16.34 -18.07 0.81
C HIS A 52 17.41 -17.31 1.61
N HIS A 53 17.31 -17.36 2.95
CA HIS A 53 18.14 -16.61 3.89
C HIS A 53 18.18 -15.08 3.72
N ALA A 54 17.34 -14.52 2.86
CA ALA A 54 17.26 -13.06 2.62
C ALA A 54 16.40 -12.37 3.69
N ARG A 55 16.92 -12.22 4.91
CA ARG A 55 16.19 -11.69 6.08
C ARG A 55 15.55 -10.32 5.83
N LEU A 56 16.22 -9.42 5.12
CA LEU A 56 15.67 -8.09 4.82
C LEU A 56 14.48 -8.18 3.85
N LEU A 57 14.54 -9.07 2.86
CA LEU A 57 13.43 -9.33 1.95
C LEU A 57 12.22 -9.88 2.70
N GLN A 58 12.42 -10.87 3.56
CA GLN A 58 11.36 -11.45 4.39
C GLN A 58 10.74 -10.43 5.33
N PHE A 59 11.56 -9.60 5.98
CA PHE A 59 11.10 -8.51 6.82
C PHE A 59 10.30 -7.46 6.01
N GLY A 60 10.76 -7.11 4.82
CA GLY A 60 10.04 -6.25 3.89
C GLY A 60 8.64 -6.80 3.56
N HIS A 61 8.54 -8.10 3.27
CA HIS A 61 7.25 -8.76 3.00
C HIS A 61 6.34 -8.78 4.24
N ALA A 62 6.88 -8.99 5.44
CA ALA A 62 6.12 -8.90 6.68
C ALA A 62 5.55 -7.49 6.90
N LEU A 63 6.37 -6.46 6.64
CA LEU A 63 5.90 -5.07 6.70
C LEU A 63 4.82 -4.79 5.66
N VAL A 64 4.95 -5.30 4.42
CA VAL A 64 3.91 -5.16 3.38
C VAL A 64 2.61 -5.84 3.79
N THR A 65 2.68 -6.99 4.46
CA THR A 65 1.49 -7.67 5.00
C THR A 65 0.73 -6.77 5.98
N LEU A 66 1.44 -6.14 6.93
CA LEU A 66 0.84 -5.20 7.89
C LEU A 66 0.35 -3.92 7.19
N ASN A 67 1.08 -3.48 6.17
CA ASN A 67 0.78 -2.28 5.39
C ASN A 67 -0.55 -2.37 4.63
N ALA A 68 -1.04 -3.56 4.36
CA ALA A 68 -2.34 -3.78 3.74
C ALA A 68 -3.49 -3.10 4.52
N ALA A 69 -3.41 -3.06 5.86
CA ALA A 69 -4.38 -2.33 6.68
C ALA A 69 -4.37 -0.82 6.38
N LEU A 70 -3.21 -0.23 6.11
CA LEU A 70 -3.08 1.18 5.75
C LEU A 70 -3.63 1.44 4.34
N LEU A 71 -3.44 0.51 3.40
CA LEU A 71 -4.04 0.59 2.07
C LEU A 71 -5.57 0.59 2.13
N VAL A 72 -6.17 -0.20 3.04
CA VAL A 72 -7.61 -0.16 3.29
C VAL A 72 -8.04 1.23 3.77
N VAL A 73 -7.32 1.83 4.71
CA VAL A 73 -7.60 3.20 5.19
C VAL A 73 -7.55 4.21 4.05
N VAL A 74 -6.54 4.10 3.17
CA VAL A 74 -6.39 4.96 1.98
C VAL A 74 -7.55 4.79 1.02
N ALA A 75 -7.93 3.55 0.69
CA ALA A 75 -9.04 3.25 -0.20
C ALA A 75 -10.38 3.82 0.32
N LEU A 76 -10.65 3.63 1.61
CA LEU A 76 -11.85 4.17 2.27
C LEU A 76 -11.84 5.70 2.33
N HIS A 77 -10.67 6.31 2.52
CA HIS A 77 -10.54 7.78 2.48
C HIS A 77 -10.91 8.34 1.11
N PHE A 78 -10.42 7.72 0.03
CA PHE A 78 -10.77 8.14 -1.33
C PHE A 78 -12.23 7.86 -1.68
N MET A 79 -12.80 6.75 -1.22
CA MET A 79 -14.26 6.52 -1.33
C MET A 79 -15.03 7.69 -0.74
N LYS A 80 -14.65 8.11 0.47
CA LYS A 80 -15.30 9.22 1.17
C LYS A 80 -15.10 10.57 0.47
N LEU A 81 -13.91 10.83 -0.09
CA LEU A 81 -13.64 12.06 -0.85
C LEU A 81 -14.52 12.16 -2.11
N LEU A 82 -14.87 11.03 -2.71
CA LEU A 82 -15.61 10.94 -3.97
C LEU A 82 -17.12 10.74 -3.75
N GLU A 83 -17.60 10.50 -2.51
CA GLU A 83 -19.00 10.11 -2.22
C GLU A 83 -20.05 11.11 -2.70
N ASN A 84 -19.74 12.39 -2.73
CA ASN A 84 -20.68 13.47 -3.03
C ASN A 84 -20.44 14.08 -4.43
N GLY A 85 -20.37 13.27 -5.48
CA GLY A 85 -20.11 13.82 -6.80
C GLY A 85 -20.42 12.87 -7.94
N THR A 86 -20.16 13.33 -9.15
CA THR A 86 -20.33 12.55 -10.39
C THR A 86 -19.46 11.30 -10.44
N ALA A 87 -18.43 11.22 -9.59
CA ALA A 87 -17.51 10.10 -9.49
C ALA A 87 -17.80 9.15 -8.32
N ALA A 88 -18.95 9.28 -7.64
CA ALA A 88 -19.29 8.47 -6.46
C ALA A 88 -19.22 6.96 -6.74
N TRP A 89 -19.79 6.51 -7.86
CA TRP A 89 -19.70 5.11 -8.28
C TRP A 89 -18.27 4.64 -8.54
N ALA A 90 -17.45 5.46 -9.19
CA ALA A 90 -16.04 5.14 -9.43
C ALA A 90 -15.26 5.08 -8.10
N GLY A 91 -15.55 5.98 -7.17
CA GLY A 91 -15.02 5.95 -5.81
C GLY A 91 -15.37 4.67 -5.09
N PHE A 92 -16.65 4.27 -5.11
CA PHE A 92 -17.14 3.07 -4.45
C PHE A 92 -16.60 1.78 -5.07
N ILE A 93 -16.73 1.60 -6.38
CA ILE A 93 -16.28 0.39 -7.08
C ILE A 93 -14.75 0.27 -6.95
N GLY A 94 -14.02 1.36 -7.26
CA GLY A 94 -12.57 1.37 -7.16
C GLY A 94 -12.09 1.10 -5.74
N GLY A 95 -12.73 1.71 -4.74
CA GLY A 95 -12.40 1.48 -3.34
C GLY A 95 -12.68 0.06 -2.87
N SER A 96 -13.82 -0.54 -3.26
CA SER A 96 -14.15 -1.93 -2.93
C SER A 96 -13.15 -2.91 -3.53
N LEU A 97 -12.75 -2.71 -4.80
CA LEU A 97 -11.72 -3.52 -5.45
C LEU A 97 -10.34 -3.33 -4.76
N ALA A 98 -9.98 -2.09 -4.41
CA ALA A 98 -8.72 -1.81 -3.72
C ALA A 98 -8.68 -2.46 -2.32
N VAL A 99 -9.79 -2.44 -1.57
CA VAL A 99 -9.89 -3.12 -0.27
C VAL A 99 -9.72 -4.62 -0.41
N LEU A 100 -10.44 -5.25 -1.35
CA LEU A 100 -10.27 -6.68 -1.62
C LEU A 100 -8.84 -7.00 -2.05
N GLY A 101 -8.26 -6.18 -2.93
CA GLY A 101 -6.89 -6.32 -3.37
C GLY A 101 -5.87 -6.18 -2.24
N ALA A 102 -6.08 -5.28 -1.29
CA ALA A 102 -5.22 -5.13 -0.12
C ALA A 102 -5.28 -6.37 0.79
N LEU A 103 -6.46 -6.96 1.01
CA LEU A 103 -6.60 -8.19 1.78
C LEU A 103 -5.88 -9.36 1.10
N MET A 104 -6.01 -9.47 -0.22
CA MET A 104 -5.32 -10.51 -0.98
C MET A 104 -3.81 -10.31 -1.00
N LEU A 105 -3.33 -9.07 -1.09
CA LEU A 105 -1.90 -8.73 -0.96
C LEU A 105 -1.37 -9.16 0.42
N ALA A 106 -2.12 -8.92 1.49
CA ALA A 106 -1.75 -9.37 2.83
C ALA A 106 -1.63 -10.89 2.90
N ALA A 107 -2.58 -11.62 2.30
CA ALA A 107 -2.54 -13.07 2.25
C ALA A 107 -1.35 -13.60 1.46
N ASP A 108 -1.07 -13.04 0.26
CA ASP A 108 0.06 -13.42 -0.59
C ASP A 108 1.41 -13.19 0.12
N LYS A 109 1.64 -11.96 0.60
CA LYS A 109 2.92 -11.60 1.22
C LYS A 109 3.09 -12.25 2.60
N GLY A 110 2.01 -12.44 3.35
CA GLY A 110 2.01 -13.16 4.62
C GLY A 110 2.34 -14.64 4.44
N ALA A 111 1.70 -15.31 3.48
CA ALA A 111 1.99 -16.70 3.16
C ALA A 111 3.45 -16.88 2.69
N LEU A 112 3.94 -16.00 1.81
CA LEU A 112 5.31 -16.05 1.32
C LEU A 112 6.33 -15.84 2.44
N CYS A 113 6.13 -14.81 3.27
CA CYS A 113 7.01 -14.51 4.40
C CYS A 113 7.06 -15.67 5.40
N LEU A 114 5.89 -16.21 5.79
CA LEU A 114 5.78 -17.33 6.72
C LEU A 114 6.47 -18.58 6.18
N SER A 115 6.19 -18.95 4.93
CA SER A 115 6.76 -20.15 4.30
C SER A 115 8.28 -20.05 4.19
N MET A 116 8.80 -18.94 3.64
CA MET A 116 10.24 -18.78 3.48
C MET A 116 10.98 -18.73 4.80
N SER A 117 10.47 -18.00 5.79
CA SER A 117 11.10 -17.96 7.12
C SER A 117 11.08 -19.30 7.83
N ALA A 118 10.04 -20.13 7.63
CA ALA A 118 9.99 -21.47 8.17
C ALA A 118 10.99 -22.39 7.45
N PHE A 119 11.07 -22.34 6.12
CA PHE A 119 12.00 -23.17 5.34
C PHE A 119 13.47 -22.80 5.57
N ASP A 120 13.78 -21.56 5.91
CA ASP A 120 15.13 -21.13 6.29
C ASP A 120 15.63 -21.78 7.60
N THR A 121 14.77 -22.44 8.37
CA THR A 121 15.14 -23.23 9.55
C THR A 121 15.54 -24.68 9.21
N LEU A 122 15.30 -25.12 7.98
CA LEU A 122 15.61 -26.46 7.53
C LEU A 122 17.06 -26.58 7.05
N PRO A 123 17.66 -27.76 7.16
CA PRO A 123 18.93 -28.07 6.47
C PRO A 123 18.79 -27.94 4.96
N ASP A 124 19.86 -27.57 4.26
CA ASP A 124 19.86 -27.31 2.82
C ASP A 124 19.28 -28.46 1.97
N HIS A 125 19.52 -29.72 2.38
CA HIS A 125 18.99 -30.86 1.65
C HIS A 125 17.48 -31.02 1.78
N GLU A 126 16.91 -30.67 2.94
CA GLU A 126 15.45 -30.66 3.17
C GLU A 126 14.79 -29.48 2.42
N PHE A 127 15.40 -28.30 2.46
CA PHE A 127 14.95 -27.16 1.66
C PHE A 127 14.93 -27.52 0.17
N SER A 128 15.99 -28.18 -0.33
CA SER A 128 16.08 -28.60 -1.73
C SER A 128 14.98 -29.62 -2.10
N ALA A 129 14.62 -30.50 -1.18
CA ALA A 129 13.53 -31.46 -1.40
C ALA A 129 12.15 -30.77 -1.54
N MET A 130 11.97 -29.57 -0.94
CA MET A 130 10.75 -28.77 -1.03
C MET A 130 10.64 -27.98 -2.36
N MET A 131 11.71 -27.90 -3.15
CA MET A 131 11.79 -27.06 -4.37
C MET A 131 10.61 -27.24 -5.33
N PRO A 132 10.07 -28.44 -5.63
CA PRO A 132 8.93 -28.59 -6.52
C PRO A 132 7.65 -27.87 -6.01
N GLY A 133 7.41 -27.91 -4.69
CA GLY A 133 6.29 -27.21 -4.05
C GLY A 133 6.48 -25.70 -4.06
N LEU A 134 7.69 -25.24 -3.76
CA LEU A 134 8.06 -23.83 -3.81
C LEU A 134 7.92 -23.26 -5.22
N LEU A 135 8.38 -23.99 -6.24
CA LEU A 135 8.22 -23.60 -7.65
C LEU A 135 6.74 -23.47 -8.03
N ALA A 136 5.88 -24.39 -7.58
CA ALA A 136 4.44 -24.28 -7.84
C ALA A 136 3.82 -23.04 -7.19
N MET A 137 4.24 -22.73 -5.95
CA MET A 137 3.77 -21.55 -5.20
C MET A 137 4.25 -20.24 -5.84
N PHE A 138 5.55 -20.10 -6.12
CA PHE A 138 6.12 -18.90 -6.73
C PHE A 138 5.67 -18.68 -8.18
N ALA A 139 5.46 -19.76 -8.93
CA ALA A 139 4.86 -19.69 -10.27
C ALA A 139 3.34 -19.43 -10.21
N LYS A 140 2.77 -19.26 -9.01
CA LYS A 140 1.35 -18.98 -8.80
C LYS A 140 0.44 -19.96 -9.56
N LYS A 141 0.79 -21.23 -9.51
CA LYS A 141 -0.02 -22.30 -10.10
C LYS A 141 -1.26 -22.55 -9.25
N GLY A 142 -2.40 -22.56 -9.91
CA GLY A 142 -3.68 -22.82 -9.27
C GLY A 142 -4.74 -21.77 -9.62
N TRP A 143 -6.00 -22.19 -9.63
CA TRP A 143 -7.13 -21.33 -10.06
C TRP A 143 -7.38 -20.15 -9.10
N VAL A 144 -7.04 -20.28 -7.82
CA VAL A 144 -7.20 -19.23 -6.81
C VAL A 144 -6.41 -17.97 -7.15
N VAL A 145 -5.33 -18.11 -7.90
CA VAL A 145 -4.52 -16.97 -8.38
C VAL A 145 -5.34 -15.98 -9.20
N LEU A 146 -6.39 -16.42 -9.90
CA LEU A 146 -7.28 -15.53 -10.65
C LEU A 146 -8.03 -14.54 -9.75
N VAL A 147 -8.26 -14.92 -8.49
CA VAL A 147 -8.92 -14.10 -7.48
C VAL A 147 -7.89 -13.33 -6.65
N TRP A 148 -6.61 -13.67 -6.77
CA TRP A 148 -5.56 -13.03 -6.00
C TRP A 148 -5.37 -11.58 -6.42
N GLY A 149 -5.48 -10.74 -5.43
CA GLY A 149 -5.60 -9.32 -5.52
C GLY A 149 -4.44 -8.54 -6.11
N MET A 150 -3.48 -9.19 -6.70
CA MET A 150 -2.42 -8.50 -7.45
C MET A 150 -2.97 -7.64 -8.59
N LEU A 151 -4.12 -8.03 -9.16
CA LEU A 151 -4.82 -7.22 -10.17
C LEU A 151 -5.89 -6.32 -9.57
N LEU A 152 -6.58 -6.77 -8.50
CA LEU A 152 -7.66 -5.99 -7.89
C LEU A 152 -7.16 -4.71 -7.24
N LEU A 153 -5.98 -4.75 -6.62
CA LEU A 153 -5.38 -3.59 -5.97
C LEU A 153 -5.06 -2.46 -6.97
N PRO A 154 -4.24 -2.68 -8.01
CA PRO A 154 -3.94 -1.64 -9.00
C PRO A 154 -5.17 -1.22 -9.83
N ILE A 155 -6.07 -2.14 -10.16
CA ILE A 155 -7.33 -1.80 -10.86
C ILE A 155 -8.18 -0.88 -9.97
N GLY A 156 -8.39 -1.25 -8.71
CA GLY A 156 -9.20 -0.47 -7.78
C GLY A 156 -8.64 0.92 -7.54
N PHE A 157 -7.37 1.01 -7.21
CA PHE A 157 -6.71 2.31 -7.05
C PHE A 157 -6.57 3.09 -8.36
N GLY A 158 -6.42 2.42 -9.51
CA GLY A 158 -6.43 3.06 -10.82
C GLY A 158 -7.75 3.77 -11.11
N ILE A 159 -8.88 3.10 -10.83
CA ILE A 159 -10.22 3.70 -10.95
C ILE A 159 -10.35 4.91 -10.02
N GLN A 160 -9.92 4.81 -8.76
CA GLN A 160 -9.93 5.92 -7.82
C GLN A 160 -9.01 7.07 -8.26
N ALA A 161 -7.80 6.77 -8.75
CA ALA A 161 -6.87 7.78 -9.24
C ALA A 161 -7.44 8.58 -10.42
N ILE A 162 -8.07 7.90 -11.38
CA ILE A 162 -8.76 8.55 -12.51
C ILE A 162 -9.92 9.43 -12.02
N ALA A 163 -10.71 8.94 -11.06
CA ALA A 163 -11.80 9.69 -10.46
C ALA A 163 -11.30 10.95 -9.72
N LEU A 164 -10.24 10.81 -8.93
CA LEU A 164 -9.59 11.92 -8.22
C LEU A 164 -9.01 12.96 -9.19
N LEU A 165 -8.41 12.50 -10.31
CA LEU A 165 -7.87 13.38 -11.34
C LEU A 165 -8.99 14.19 -12.04
N LYS A 166 -10.12 13.55 -12.36
CA LYS A 166 -11.28 14.19 -13.00
C LYS A 166 -11.98 15.18 -12.08
N THR A 167 -12.17 14.82 -10.83
CA THR A 167 -12.87 15.66 -9.83
C THR A 167 -11.99 16.72 -9.18
N GLN A 168 -10.67 16.58 -9.31
CA GLN A 168 -9.68 17.44 -8.61
C GLN A 168 -9.86 17.44 -7.08
N ALA A 169 -10.38 16.34 -6.52
CA ALA A 169 -10.56 16.19 -5.07
C ALA A 169 -9.22 16.23 -4.29
N ILE A 170 -8.12 15.91 -4.97
CA ILE A 170 -6.74 16.21 -4.58
C ILE A 170 -6.04 16.92 -5.74
N SER A 171 -4.82 17.43 -5.53
CA SER A 171 -4.10 18.14 -6.58
C SER A 171 -3.85 17.26 -7.81
N ARG A 172 -3.88 17.85 -9.00
CA ARG A 172 -3.70 17.13 -10.28
C ARG A 172 -2.40 16.35 -10.33
N TRP A 173 -1.29 16.96 -9.89
CA TRP A 173 0.01 16.29 -9.92
C TRP A 173 0.05 15.07 -9.00
N GLN A 174 -0.58 15.13 -7.81
CA GLN A 174 -0.69 14.00 -6.90
C GLN A 174 -1.51 12.86 -7.50
N SER A 175 -2.67 13.18 -8.09
CA SER A 175 -3.51 12.19 -8.77
C SER A 175 -2.79 11.55 -9.97
N THR A 176 -2.00 12.33 -10.72
CA THR A 176 -1.21 11.82 -11.85
C THR A 176 -0.10 10.89 -11.39
N LEU A 177 0.69 11.29 -10.39
CA LEU A 177 1.73 10.43 -9.82
C LEU A 177 1.15 9.16 -9.19
N PHE A 178 -0.01 9.28 -8.55
CA PHE A 178 -0.74 8.13 -8.03
C PHE A 178 -1.12 7.16 -9.15
N LEU A 179 -1.74 7.64 -10.23
CA LEU A 179 -2.13 6.80 -11.36
C LEU A 179 -0.93 6.10 -11.99
N VAL A 180 0.16 6.83 -12.25
CA VAL A 180 1.38 6.25 -12.82
C VAL A 180 2.02 5.25 -11.86
N GLY A 181 2.11 5.58 -10.58
CA GLY A 181 2.65 4.68 -9.56
C GLY A 181 1.86 3.38 -9.45
N VAL A 182 0.52 3.46 -9.49
CA VAL A 182 -0.35 2.27 -9.45
C VAL A 182 -0.18 1.38 -10.69
N LEU A 183 0.00 1.97 -11.87
CA LEU A 183 0.25 1.21 -13.10
C LEU A 183 1.58 0.44 -13.03
N PHE A 184 2.60 1.01 -12.41
CA PHE A 184 3.90 0.35 -12.24
C PHE A 184 3.89 -0.72 -11.13
N VAL A 185 3.16 -0.52 -10.03
CA VAL A 185 2.98 -1.55 -8.99
C VAL A 185 2.25 -2.80 -9.51
N GLY A 186 1.48 -2.67 -10.61
CA GLY A 186 0.83 -3.79 -11.28
C GLY A 186 1.78 -4.68 -12.09
N VAL A 187 3.07 -4.37 -12.18
CA VAL A 187 4.06 -5.15 -12.91
C VAL A 187 4.42 -6.41 -12.11
N PRO A 188 4.53 -7.59 -12.76
CA PRO A 188 4.89 -8.84 -12.07
C PRO A 188 6.22 -8.75 -11.31
N ASP A 189 6.34 -9.56 -10.25
CA ASP A 189 7.58 -9.74 -9.51
C ASP A 189 8.75 -10.11 -10.45
N GLY A 190 9.93 -9.62 -10.16
CA GLY A 190 11.16 -9.96 -10.91
C GLY A 190 11.81 -8.78 -11.65
N VAL A 191 11.14 -7.63 -11.75
CA VAL A 191 11.74 -6.37 -12.24
C VAL A 191 11.62 -5.31 -11.15
N GLU A 192 12.43 -5.46 -10.12
CA GLU A 192 12.30 -4.71 -8.86
C GLU A 192 12.48 -3.20 -9.00
N ILE A 193 13.25 -2.76 -9.99
CA ILE A 193 13.46 -1.33 -10.26
C ILE A 193 12.16 -0.63 -10.66
N VAL A 194 11.24 -1.33 -11.31
CA VAL A 194 9.92 -0.77 -11.70
C VAL A 194 9.06 -0.57 -10.46
N ASN A 195 9.02 -1.57 -9.59
CA ASN A 195 8.30 -1.50 -8.32
C ASN A 195 8.88 -0.43 -7.37
N LEU A 196 10.22 -0.30 -7.33
CA LEU A 196 10.87 0.78 -6.59
C LEU A 196 10.47 2.15 -7.14
N THR A 197 10.51 2.32 -8.47
CA THR A 197 10.08 3.56 -9.12
C THR A 197 8.62 3.90 -8.77
N ALA A 198 7.73 2.92 -8.83
CA ALA A 198 6.34 3.08 -8.38
C ALA A 198 6.25 3.60 -6.94
N SER A 199 7.04 3.00 -6.04
CA SER A 199 7.05 3.38 -4.62
C SER A 199 7.56 4.80 -4.39
N VAL A 200 8.57 5.23 -5.16
CA VAL A 200 9.05 6.63 -5.16
C VAL A 200 7.93 7.58 -5.60
N LEU A 201 7.23 7.28 -6.69
CA LEU A 201 6.13 8.10 -7.19
C LEU A 201 5.00 8.21 -6.15
N LEU A 202 4.62 7.09 -5.53
CA LEU A 202 3.62 7.06 -4.47
C LEU A 202 4.07 7.85 -3.24
N THR A 203 5.35 7.75 -2.86
CA THR A 203 5.93 8.51 -1.73
C THR A 203 5.87 10.00 -1.99
N VAL A 204 6.30 10.43 -3.16
CA VAL A 204 6.25 11.85 -3.57
C VAL A 204 4.81 12.37 -3.62
N ALA A 205 3.86 11.56 -4.10
CA ALA A 205 2.45 11.96 -4.16
C ALA A 205 1.80 12.09 -2.78
N PHE A 206 2.06 11.14 -1.88
CA PHE A 206 1.22 10.95 -0.71
C PHE A 206 1.82 11.41 0.62
N VAL A 207 3.13 11.40 0.78
CA VAL A 207 3.74 11.92 2.01
C VAL A 207 3.37 13.40 2.24
N PRO A 208 3.48 14.31 1.25
CA PRO A 208 3.03 15.69 1.43
C PRO A 208 1.52 15.81 1.68
N TYR A 209 0.71 14.93 1.06
CA TYR A 209 -0.73 14.90 1.30
C TYR A 209 -1.05 14.51 2.75
N GLY A 210 -0.42 13.45 3.26
CA GLY A 210 -0.59 13.01 4.65
C GLY A 210 -0.16 14.06 5.68
N ILE A 211 0.98 14.71 5.45
CA ILE A 211 1.45 15.82 6.29
C ILE A 211 0.43 16.95 6.30
N ARG A 212 -0.09 17.34 5.14
CA ARG A 212 -1.10 18.41 5.04
C ARG A 212 -2.37 18.06 5.82
N LEU A 213 -2.88 16.84 5.73
CA LEU A 213 -4.06 16.39 6.50
C LEU A 213 -3.85 16.56 8.00
N ILE A 214 -2.66 16.25 8.50
CA ILE A 214 -2.34 16.36 9.93
C ILE A 214 -2.22 17.83 10.35
N THR A 215 -1.51 18.65 9.57
CA THR A 215 -1.22 20.07 9.92
C THR A 215 -2.44 20.97 9.82
N GLU A 216 -3.26 20.86 8.78
CA GLU A 216 -4.50 21.63 8.63
C GLU A 216 -5.44 21.39 9.82
N ARG A 217 -5.52 20.17 10.29
CA ARG A 217 -6.33 19.83 11.46
C ARG A 217 -5.79 20.44 12.75
N SER A 218 -4.49 20.46 12.94
CA SER A 218 -3.84 21.04 14.12
C SER A 218 -4.10 22.55 14.19
N GLN A 219 -4.07 23.24 13.07
CA GLN A 219 -4.37 24.68 12.98
C GLN A 219 -5.82 24.98 13.34
N VAL A 220 -6.79 24.22 12.83
CA VAL A 220 -8.21 24.38 13.16
C VAL A 220 -8.46 24.14 14.65
N ALA A 221 -7.82 23.14 15.24
CA ALA A 221 -7.94 22.86 16.68
C ALA A 221 -7.39 24.02 17.54
N LEU A 222 -6.25 24.58 17.15
CA LEU A 222 -5.64 25.74 17.82
C LEU A 222 -6.54 26.99 17.75
N LEU A 223 -7.05 27.31 16.57
CA LEU A 223 -7.94 28.46 16.39
C LEU A 223 -9.22 28.36 17.25
N ASN A 224 -9.81 27.15 17.30
CA ASN A 224 -10.97 26.88 18.12
C ASN A 224 -10.69 27.04 19.64
N SER A 225 -9.51 26.64 20.11
CA SER A 225 -9.10 26.78 21.51
C SER A 225 -8.93 28.28 21.90
N LEU A 226 -8.33 29.06 21.00
CA LEU A 226 -8.14 30.50 21.20
C LEU A 226 -9.46 31.27 21.21
N SER A 227 -10.43 30.88 20.36
CA SER A 227 -11.76 31.51 20.34
C SER A 227 -12.57 31.21 21.59
N THR A 228 -12.46 30.00 22.15
CA THR A 228 -13.17 29.61 23.37
C THR A 228 -12.58 30.29 24.60
N GLY A 229 -11.26 30.47 24.69
CA GLY A 229 -10.59 31.14 25.78
C GLY A 229 -10.92 32.66 25.87
N ARG A 230 -11.22 33.29 24.73
CA ARG A 230 -11.66 34.71 24.74
C ARG A 230 -13.05 34.92 25.31
N ASN A 231 -13.96 33.99 25.15
CA ASN A 231 -15.34 34.06 25.61
C ASN A 231 -15.50 33.77 27.11
N THR A 232 -14.48 33.25 27.78
CA THR A 232 -14.48 32.96 29.22
C THR A 232 -13.81 34.09 30.04
N ALA A 233 -13.20 35.07 29.39
CA ALA A 233 -12.50 36.19 30.02
C ALA A 233 -13.27 37.53 29.97
N ALA A 234 -14.49 37.50 29.45
CA ALA A 234 -15.45 38.62 29.45
C ALA A 234 -16.62 38.34 30.38
#